data_93a710fa9cdd52935651694c5b1d9004
#
_entry.id   93a710fa9cdd52935651694c5b1d9004
#
_cell.length_a   1.000
_cell.length_b   1.000
_cell.length_c   1.000
_cell.angle_alpha   90.00
_cell.angle_beta   90.00
_cell.angle_gamma   90.00
#
_symmetry.space_group_name_H-M   'P 1'
#
loop_
_entity.id
_entity.type
_entity.pdbx_description
1 polymer ?
#
loop_
_entity_poly.entity_id
_entity_poly.type
_entity_poly.pdbx_seq_one_letter_code
_entity_poly.pdbx_strand_id
1 'polypeptide(L)'
;MQEFTGYIEGYYGKLLNWRDRDRIICSLANLGMNSYLYAPKEDSCHRQFWRKPYEEDWRQAFTAFTSNAAARDIQVIAGIAPGLDFNFASLDQDRVETNDFILLLEKAQQFLADGATLIALLMDDIAPDFNLRAGDFTSEGEAHGALTNKLGVALKNSLILVPRIYADCLILKDDAHSVTYLSDLVGTLDNDHRIMYCGDSVVAATPSVDKSGCLSPA
;
A
#
# COMPACT_ATOMS: atom_id res chain seq x y z
N MET A 1 14.95 -7.90 10.38
CA MET A 1 13.78 -7.13 9.92
C MET A 1 12.57 -7.59 10.73
N GLN A 2 11.72 -6.70 11.25
CA GLN A 2 10.55 -7.10 12.06
C GLN A 2 9.53 -7.80 11.17
N GLU A 3 9.05 -8.97 11.58
CA GLU A 3 7.97 -9.69 10.90
C GLU A 3 6.62 -9.08 11.27
N PHE A 4 5.71 -8.92 10.30
CA PHE A 4 4.34 -8.46 10.53
C PHE A 4 3.40 -9.66 10.56
N THR A 5 2.68 -9.79 11.66
CA THR A 5 1.58 -10.73 11.83
C THR A 5 0.35 -9.94 12.26
N GLY A 6 -0.75 -10.05 11.52
CA GLY A 6 -1.87 -9.17 11.84
C GLY A 6 -3.05 -9.27 10.91
N TYR A 7 -3.80 -8.19 10.85
CA TYR A 7 -5.03 -8.08 10.10
C TYR A 7 -4.91 -7.02 9.00
N ILE A 8 -5.44 -7.35 7.82
CA ILE A 8 -5.52 -6.44 6.67
C ILE A 8 -6.99 -6.07 6.45
N GLU A 9 -7.35 -4.80 6.70
CA GLU A 9 -8.63 -4.22 6.28
C GLU A 9 -8.49 -3.74 4.83
N GLY A 10 -8.38 -4.68 3.88
CA GLY A 10 -8.10 -4.38 2.46
C GLY A 10 -9.15 -4.93 1.49
N TYR A 11 -10.36 -5.18 1.96
CA TYR A 11 -11.45 -5.82 1.21
C TYR A 11 -12.56 -4.83 0.87
N TYR A 12 -13.39 -5.24 -0.09
CA TYR A 12 -14.63 -4.56 -0.46
C TYR A 12 -15.78 -4.92 0.49
N GLY A 13 -16.79 -4.07 0.57
CA GLY A 13 -17.99 -4.27 1.35
C GLY A 13 -18.20 -3.17 2.40
N LYS A 14 -18.82 -3.50 3.51
CA LYS A 14 -19.13 -2.50 4.53
C LYS A 14 -17.88 -1.97 5.22
N LEU A 15 -17.68 -0.65 5.16
CA LEU A 15 -16.65 0.03 5.94
C LEU A 15 -16.86 -0.22 7.45
N LEU A 16 -15.82 -0.67 8.14
CA LEU A 16 -15.86 -0.85 9.58
C LEU A 16 -15.99 0.52 10.28
N ASN A 17 -16.73 0.54 11.38
CA ASN A 17 -16.72 1.69 12.29
C ASN A 17 -15.52 1.59 13.26
N TRP A 18 -15.18 2.69 13.93
CA TRP A 18 -14.04 2.75 14.84
C TRP A 18 -14.13 1.73 16.00
N ARG A 19 -15.34 1.52 16.54
CA ARG A 19 -15.55 0.56 17.60
C ARG A 19 -15.25 -0.89 17.18
N ASP A 20 -15.57 -1.25 15.94
CA ASP A 20 -15.28 -2.59 15.43
C ASP A 20 -13.79 -2.75 15.17
N ARG A 21 -13.10 -1.70 14.68
CA ARG A 21 -11.62 -1.69 14.58
C ARG A 21 -10.95 -1.86 15.93
N ASP A 22 -11.43 -1.17 16.97
CA ASP A 22 -10.92 -1.33 18.34
C ASP A 22 -11.09 -2.76 18.88
N ARG A 23 -12.19 -3.43 18.55
CA ARG A 23 -12.39 -4.84 18.90
C ARG A 23 -11.39 -5.76 18.19
N ILE A 24 -11.09 -5.47 16.92
CA ILE A 24 -10.07 -6.21 16.17
C ILE A 24 -8.70 -6.00 16.83
N ILE A 25 -8.33 -4.77 17.18
CA ILE A 25 -7.07 -4.48 17.90
C ILE A 25 -6.97 -5.31 19.19
N CYS A 26 -8.04 -5.36 20.00
CA CYS A 26 -8.06 -6.20 21.20
C CYS A 26 -7.86 -7.69 20.88
N SER A 27 -8.47 -8.18 19.80
CA SER A 27 -8.34 -9.58 19.37
C SER A 27 -6.92 -9.89 18.88
N LEU A 28 -6.30 -8.99 18.12
CA LEU A 28 -4.92 -9.13 17.65
C LEU A 28 -3.94 -9.21 18.82
N ALA A 29 -4.07 -8.31 19.80
CA ALA A 29 -3.24 -8.34 21.00
C ALA A 29 -3.37 -9.66 21.78
N ASN A 30 -4.59 -10.16 21.94
CA ASN A 30 -4.84 -11.45 22.61
C ASN A 30 -4.26 -12.66 21.87
N LEU A 31 -4.11 -12.56 20.54
CA LEU A 31 -3.50 -13.57 19.68
C LEU A 31 -1.98 -13.42 19.55
N GLY A 32 -1.37 -12.41 20.18
CA GLY A 32 0.07 -12.12 20.06
C GLY A 32 0.48 -11.59 18.68
N MET A 33 -0.49 -11.06 17.92
CA MET A 33 -0.23 -10.39 16.64
C MET A 33 0.22 -8.95 16.85
N ASN A 34 0.90 -8.35 15.87
CA ASN A 34 1.61 -7.08 16.05
C ASN A 34 1.24 -5.98 15.03
N SER A 35 0.31 -6.23 14.11
CA SER A 35 0.05 -5.26 13.04
C SER A 35 -1.40 -5.22 12.58
N TYR A 36 -1.82 -4.02 12.15
CA TYR A 36 -3.09 -3.75 11.50
C TYR A 36 -2.83 -2.87 10.27
N LEU A 37 -3.20 -3.35 9.08
CA LEU A 37 -3.16 -2.54 7.86
C LEU A 37 -4.54 -1.92 7.62
N TYR A 38 -4.60 -0.59 7.70
CA TYR A 38 -5.77 0.21 7.35
C TYR A 38 -5.76 0.52 5.85
N ALA A 39 -6.54 -0.18 5.06
CA ALA A 39 -6.64 -0.01 3.61
C ALA A 39 -8.05 -0.33 3.08
N PRO A 40 -9.15 0.13 3.73
CA PRO A 40 -10.50 -0.28 3.35
C PRO A 40 -10.89 0.29 2.00
N LYS A 41 -11.26 -0.57 1.06
CA LYS A 41 -11.64 -0.19 -0.32
C LYS A 41 -12.86 0.74 -0.38
N GLU A 42 -13.72 0.71 0.65
CA GLU A 42 -14.91 1.57 0.78
C GLU A 42 -14.62 2.94 1.40
N ASP A 43 -13.41 3.19 1.89
CA ASP A 43 -12.98 4.53 2.25
C ASP A 43 -12.60 5.32 1.00
N SER A 44 -13.45 6.25 0.62
CA SER A 44 -13.25 7.02 -0.60
C SER A 44 -11.96 7.85 -0.59
N CYS A 45 -11.50 8.32 0.58
CA CYS A 45 -10.26 9.09 0.71
C CYS A 45 -9.01 8.21 0.72
N HIS A 46 -9.15 6.90 0.93
CA HIS A 46 -8.06 5.95 0.77
C HIS A 46 -7.74 5.70 -0.70
N ARG A 47 -8.76 5.65 -1.59
CA ARG A 47 -8.62 5.19 -2.98
C ARG A 47 -9.18 6.16 -4.02
N GLN A 48 -10.51 6.36 -4.08
CA GLN A 48 -11.17 7.12 -5.14
C GLN A 48 -10.79 8.61 -5.14
N PHE A 49 -10.67 9.19 -3.97
CA PHE A 49 -10.31 10.60 -3.75
C PHE A 49 -9.02 10.69 -2.92
N TRP A 50 -8.05 9.85 -3.21
CA TRP A 50 -6.81 9.75 -2.44
C TRP A 50 -6.04 11.08 -2.34
N ARG A 51 -6.24 11.99 -3.30
CA ARG A 51 -5.66 13.35 -3.27
C ARG A 51 -6.24 14.24 -2.18
N LYS A 52 -7.47 13.94 -1.70
CA LYS A 52 -8.11 14.74 -0.65
C LYS A 52 -7.52 14.38 0.72
N PRO A 53 -7.15 15.39 1.54
CA PRO A 53 -6.80 15.11 2.93
C PRO A 53 -8.02 14.57 3.68
N TYR A 54 -7.77 13.87 4.78
CA TYR A 54 -8.84 13.51 5.71
C TYR A 54 -9.23 14.74 6.54
N GLU A 55 -10.54 14.86 6.81
CA GLU A 55 -11.10 15.92 7.63
C GLU A 55 -10.78 15.72 9.12
N GLU A 56 -10.86 16.78 9.89
CA GLU A 56 -10.42 16.83 11.30
C GLU A 56 -11.10 15.77 12.18
N ASP A 57 -12.42 15.58 12.06
CA ASP A 57 -13.16 14.58 12.85
C ASP A 57 -12.67 13.16 12.59
N TRP A 58 -12.37 12.85 11.32
CA TRP A 58 -11.82 11.56 10.94
C TRP A 58 -10.40 11.39 11.50
N ARG A 59 -9.56 12.41 11.41
CA ARG A 59 -8.19 12.42 11.91
C ARG A 59 -8.13 12.19 13.42
N GLN A 60 -9.00 12.85 14.17
CA GLN A 60 -9.12 12.65 15.62
C GLN A 60 -9.49 11.20 15.96
N ALA A 61 -10.46 10.63 15.22
CA ALA A 61 -10.86 9.24 15.42
C ALA A 61 -9.73 8.24 15.03
N PHE A 62 -9.00 8.52 13.94
CA PHE A 62 -7.84 7.71 13.54
C PHE A 62 -6.70 7.82 14.56
N THR A 63 -6.40 9.01 15.08
CA THR A 63 -5.40 9.22 16.14
C THR A 63 -5.76 8.47 17.43
N ALA A 64 -7.04 8.47 17.81
CA ALA A 64 -7.50 7.67 18.95
C ALA A 64 -7.32 6.17 18.72
N PHE A 65 -7.63 5.70 17.51
CA PHE A 65 -7.45 4.30 17.09
C PHE A 65 -5.98 3.89 17.10
N THR A 66 -5.06 4.68 16.51
CA THR A 66 -3.63 4.39 16.50
C THR A 66 -3.03 4.40 17.90
N SER A 67 -3.47 5.32 18.76
CA SER A 67 -3.06 5.38 20.16
C SER A 67 -3.52 4.14 20.94
N ASN A 68 -4.75 3.69 20.72
CA ASN A 68 -5.28 2.46 21.30
C ASN A 68 -4.53 1.21 20.84
N ALA A 69 -4.14 1.15 19.58
CA ALA A 69 -3.33 0.07 19.01
C ALA A 69 -1.92 0.06 19.62
N ALA A 70 -1.25 1.23 19.66
CA ALA A 70 0.08 1.36 20.22
C ALA A 70 0.15 0.97 21.70
N ALA A 71 -0.88 1.28 22.51
CA ALA A 71 -0.99 0.86 23.91
C ALA A 71 -1.07 -0.68 24.08
N ARG A 72 -1.20 -1.43 22.98
CA ARG A 72 -1.26 -2.90 22.93
C ARG A 72 -0.16 -3.51 22.06
N ASP A 73 0.88 -2.75 21.78
CA ASP A 73 2.01 -3.15 20.94
C ASP A 73 1.60 -3.54 19.49
N ILE A 74 0.46 -3.00 19.00
CA ILE A 74 0.00 -3.18 17.62
C ILE A 74 0.41 -1.96 16.79
N GLN A 75 1.14 -2.21 15.71
CA GLN A 75 1.49 -1.20 14.73
C GLN A 75 0.34 -0.99 13.75
N VAL A 76 -0.05 0.26 13.52
CA VAL A 76 -1.01 0.61 12.48
C VAL A 76 -0.24 1.05 11.24
N ILE A 77 -0.43 0.32 10.15
CA ILE A 77 0.09 0.62 8.83
C ILE A 77 -1.02 1.30 8.06
N ALA A 78 -0.79 2.50 7.53
CA ALA A 78 -1.80 3.21 6.76
C ALA A 78 -1.61 3.00 5.26
N GLY A 79 -2.67 2.53 4.59
CA GLY A 79 -2.69 2.30 3.15
C GLY A 79 -3.11 3.55 2.37
N ILE A 80 -2.48 3.78 1.23
CA ILE A 80 -2.90 4.76 0.23
C ILE A 80 -2.92 4.05 -1.12
N ALA A 81 -4.04 4.13 -1.85
CA ALA A 81 -4.24 3.45 -3.13
C ALA A 81 -4.41 4.45 -4.29
N PRO A 82 -3.33 5.08 -4.77
CA PRO A 82 -3.39 6.08 -5.84
C PRO A 82 -3.49 5.47 -7.24
N GLY A 83 -3.38 4.15 -7.37
CA GLY A 83 -3.21 3.43 -8.63
C GLY A 83 -4.31 3.65 -9.68
N LEU A 84 -5.50 4.11 -9.28
CA LEU A 84 -6.60 4.36 -10.23
C LEU A 84 -6.28 5.45 -11.26
N ASP A 85 -5.59 6.50 -10.86
CA ASP A 85 -5.41 7.69 -11.68
C ASP A 85 -4.12 8.48 -11.40
N PHE A 86 -3.12 7.87 -10.74
CA PHE A 86 -1.83 8.52 -10.49
C PHE A 86 -1.12 8.85 -11.80
N ASN A 87 -0.71 10.09 -11.96
CA ASN A 87 0.06 10.55 -13.10
C ASN A 87 1.57 10.41 -12.83
N PHE A 88 2.22 9.41 -13.42
CA PHE A 88 3.64 9.14 -13.21
C PHE A 88 4.57 10.23 -13.77
N ALA A 89 4.11 11.08 -14.70
CA ALA A 89 4.86 12.27 -15.11
C ALA A 89 5.11 13.24 -13.94
N SER A 90 4.33 13.17 -12.86
CA SER A 90 4.53 13.96 -11.65
C SER A 90 5.76 13.56 -10.82
N LEU A 91 6.42 12.47 -11.17
CA LEU A 91 7.70 12.09 -10.57
C LEU A 91 8.84 13.00 -11.04
N ASP A 92 8.69 13.64 -12.19
CA ASP A 92 9.56 14.73 -12.62
C ASP A 92 8.92 16.08 -12.23
N GLN A 93 9.41 16.71 -11.16
CA GLN A 93 8.82 17.90 -10.54
C GLN A 93 8.74 19.13 -11.46
N ASP A 94 9.52 19.16 -12.54
CA ASP A 94 9.58 20.33 -13.43
C ASP A 94 8.46 20.37 -14.49
N ARG A 95 7.59 19.34 -14.55
CA ARG A 95 6.72 19.13 -15.72
C ARG A 95 5.21 19.26 -15.49
N VAL A 96 4.67 19.37 -14.26
CA VAL A 96 3.20 19.28 -14.04
C VAL A 96 2.66 20.32 -13.06
N GLU A 97 1.60 21.04 -13.47
CA GLU A 97 0.91 22.04 -12.65
C GLU A 97 0.22 21.47 -11.40
N THR A 98 -0.28 20.23 -11.46
CA THR A 98 -0.79 19.47 -10.31
C THR A 98 0.10 18.27 -10.06
N ASN A 99 0.92 18.36 -9.02
CA ASN A 99 1.89 17.33 -8.73
C ASN A 99 1.28 16.26 -7.84
N ASP A 100 0.85 15.14 -8.44
CA ASP A 100 0.31 13.98 -7.73
C ASP A 100 1.26 13.43 -6.67
N PHE A 101 2.57 13.52 -6.92
CA PHE A 101 3.56 13.09 -5.94
C PHE A 101 3.52 13.96 -4.66
N ILE A 102 3.35 15.28 -4.80
CA ILE A 102 3.24 16.17 -3.63
C ILE A 102 1.98 15.83 -2.83
N LEU A 103 0.84 15.64 -3.49
CA LEU A 103 -0.42 15.28 -2.81
C LEU A 103 -0.32 13.92 -2.13
N LEU A 104 0.36 12.95 -2.75
CA LEU A 104 0.62 11.64 -2.14
C LEU A 104 1.52 11.75 -0.92
N LEU A 105 2.58 12.56 -1.01
CA LEU A 105 3.49 12.82 0.11
C LEU A 105 2.76 13.48 1.29
N GLU A 106 1.95 14.52 1.03
CA GLU A 106 1.15 15.20 2.05
C GLU A 106 0.16 14.24 2.72
N LYS A 107 -0.51 13.37 1.94
CA LYS A 107 -1.40 12.35 2.48
C LYS A 107 -0.66 11.35 3.38
N ALA A 108 0.51 10.90 2.95
CA ALA A 108 1.34 9.98 3.75
C ALA A 108 1.82 10.64 5.04
N GLN A 109 2.25 11.91 4.97
CA GLN A 109 2.65 12.69 6.14
C GLN A 109 1.48 12.90 7.11
N GLN A 110 0.26 13.13 6.60
CA GLN A 110 -0.93 13.22 7.45
C GLN A 110 -1.15 11.94 8.24
N PHE A 111 -1.10 10.77 7.62
CA PHE A 111 -1.23 9.50 8.32
C PHE A 111 -0.16 9.27 9.38
N LEU A 112 1.10 9.58 9.06
CA LEU A 112 2.21 9.46 10.04
C LEU A 112 2.03 10.42 11.22
N ALA A 113 1.60 11.66 10.96
CA ALA A 113 1.31 12.64 12.01
C ALA A 113 0.13 12.20 12.91
N ASP A 114 -0.83 11.46 12.36
CA ASP A 114 -1.99 10.92 13.07
C ASP A 114 -1.71 9.53 13.71
N GLY A 115 -0.43 9.11 13.78
CA GLY A 115 0.02 7.96 14.56
C GLY A 115 0.18 6.64 13.78
N ALA A 116 0.04 6.63 12.46
CA ALA A 116 0.45 5.47 11.67
C ALA A 116 1.98 5.26 11.79
N THR A 117 2.41 4.01 11.87
CA THR A 117 3.84 3.68 12.00
C THR A 117 4.54 3.51 10.68
N LEU A 118 3.81 3.06 9.66
CA LEU A 118 4.29 2.84 8.29
C LEU A 118 3.22 3.22 7.29
N ILE A 119 3.65 3.46 6.06
CA ILE A 119 2.77 3.64 4.90
C ILE A 119 2.84 2.40 4.01
N ALA A 120 1.67 1.92 3.57
CA ALA A 120 1.54 0.96 2.50
C ALA A 120 1.03 1.66 1.24
N LEU A 121 1.77 1.53 0.13
CA LEU A 121 1.37 2.02 -1.17
C LEU A 121 0.66 0.87 -1.92
N LEU A 122 -0.61 1.04 -2.25
CA LEU A 122 -1.42 -0.01 -2.87
C LEU A 122 -1.66 0.30 -4.35
N MET A 123 -1.15 -0.57 -5.21
CA MET A 123 -1.33 -0.54 -6.66
C MET A 123 -2.20 -1.70 -7.15
N ASP A 124 -2.86 -2.40 -6.23
CA ASP A 124 -3.72 -3.53 -6.50
C ASP A 124 -5.11 -3.12 -7.06
N ASP A 125 -5.75 -4.06 -7.72
CA ASP A 125 -7.13 -3.91 -8.25
C ASP A 125 -7.31 -2.71 -9.19
N ILE A 126 -6.34 -2.44 -10.05
CA ILE A 126 -6.40 -1.38 -11.07
C ILE A 126 -6.44 -1.97 -12.47
N ALA A 127 -7.00 -1.19 -13.42
CA ALA A 127 -7.04 -1.57 -14.82
C ALA A 127 -5.63 -1.52 -15.45
N PRO A 128 -5.37 -2.34 -16.48
CA PRO A 128 -4.09 -2.32 -17.20
C PRO A 128 -4.03 -1.14 -18.20
N ASP A 129 -4.22 0.07 -17.72
CA ASP A 129 -4.27 1.31 -18.50
C ASP A 129 -3.04 2.22 -18.26
N PHE A 130 -1.96 1.64 -17.76
CA PHE A 130 -0.71 2.33 -17.39
C PHE A 130 -0.22 3.29 -18.47
N ASN A 131 -0.25 2.90 -19.75
CA ASN A 131 0.25 3.70 -20.87
C ASN A 131 -0.41 5.08 -20.98
N LEU A 132 -1.61 5.27 -20.45
CA LEU A 132 -2.31 6.56 -20.46
C LEU A 132 -1.71 7.55 -19.45
N ARG A 133 -0.91 7.06 -18.48
CA ARG A 133 -0.40 7.80 -17.33
C ARG A 133 1.09 7.60 -17.07
N ALA A 134 1.76 6.92 -17.99
CA ALA A 134 3.14 6.43 -17.82
C ALA A 134 4.17 7.54 -17.65
N GLY A 135 3.91 8.76 -18.15
CA GLY A 135 4.98 9.76 -18.26
C GLY A 135 6.09 9.27 -19.19
N ASP A 136 7.33 9.31 -18.72
CA ASP A 136 8.49 8.84 -19.46
C ASP A 136 8.82 7.34 -19.19
N PHE A 137 8.05 6.66 -18.32
CA PHE A 137 8.26 5.25 -18.03
C PHE A 137 7.73 4.35 -19.15
N THR A 138 8.49 3.32 -19.47
CA THR A 138 8.13 2.29 -20.45
C THR A 138 7.61 1.00 -19.78
N SER A 139 7.84 0.84 -18.48
CA SER A 139 7.40 -0.30 -17.67
C SER A 139 6.58 0.16 -16.46
N GLU A 140 5.43 -0.48 -16.26
CA GLU A 140 4.58 -0.24 -15.10
C GLU A 140 5.25 -0.67 -13.80
N GLY A 141 5.99 -1.80 -13.82
CA GLY A 141 6.76 -2.27 -12.67
C GLY A 141 7.85 -1.27 -12.26
N GLU A 142 8.59 -0.76 -13.23
CA GLU A 142 9.59 0.29 -13.01
C GLU A 142 8.96 1.55 -12.40
N ALA A 143 7.86 2.02 -12.95
CA ALA A 143 7.17 3.23 -12.46
C ALA A 143 6.68 3.07 -11.00
N HIS A 144 6.13 1.90 -10.65
CA HIS A 144 5.70 1.60 -9.28
C HIS A 144 6.89 1.52 -8.32
N GLY A 145 8.01 0.92 -8.73
CA GLY A 145 9.25 0.88 -7.95
C GLY A 145 9.81 2.29 -7.72
N ALA A 146 9.93 3.08 -8.79
CA ALA A 146 10.44 4.45 -8.73
C ALA A 146 9.58 5.37 -7.84
N LEU A 147 8.24 5.26 -7.93
CA LEU A 147 7.32 5.98 -7.05
C LEU A 147 7.55 5.60 -5.58
N THR A 148 7.66 4.30 -5.31
CA THR A 148 7.87 3.80 -3.94
C THR A 148 9.19 4.30 -3.37
N ASN A 149 10.29 4.19 -4.12
CA ASN A 149 11.61 4.69 -3.71
C ASN A 149 11.58 6.19 -3.43
N LYS A 150 11.02 6.99 -4.35
CA LYS A 150 10.94 8.44 -4.20
C LYS A 150 10.12 8.84 -2.97
N LEU A 151 8.99 8.18 -2.72
CA LEU A 151 8.17 8.42 -1.53
C LEU A 151 8.91 8.02 -0.25
N GLY A 152 9.60 6.88 -0.24
CA GLY A 152 10.42 6.41 0.88
C GLY A 152 11.53 7.39 1.25
N VAL A 153 12.26 7.91 0.25
CA VAL A 153 13.29 8.94 0.44
C VAL A 153 12.68 10.21 1.04
N ALA A 154 11.55 10.68 0.50
CA ALA A 154 10.89 11.90 0.98
C ALA A 154 10.36 11.77 2.43
N LEU A 155 9.86 10.58 2.80
CA LEU A 155 9.39 10.27 4.16
C LEU A 155 10.52 9.86 5.10
N LYS A 156 11.73 9.57 4.60
CA LYS A 156 12.85 8.98 5.35
C LYS A 156 12.46 7.70 6.08
N ASN A 157 11.65 6.88 5.42
CA ASN A 157 11.10 5.65 5.98
C ASN A 157 10.99 4.58 4.90
N SER A 158 11.08 3.31 5.31
CA SER A 158 10.72 2.19 4.44
C SER A 158 9.21 2.12 4.24
N LEU A 159 8.79 1.60 3.09
CA LEU A 159 7.38 1.45 2.74
C LEU A 159 7.03 -0.02 2.54
N ILE A 160 5.74 -0.30 2.55
CA ILE A 160 5.18 -1.55 2.05
C ILE A 160 4.53 -1.24 0.69
N LEU A 161 4.85 -2.04 -0.33
CA LEU A 161 4.19 -1.97 -1.62
C LEU A 161 3.29 -3.19 -1.81
N VAL A 162 2.02 -2.95 -2.13
CA VAL A 162 1.12 -3.96 -2.68
C VAL A 162 1.09 -3.76 -4.20
N PRO A 163 1.75 -4.61 -4.98
CA PRO A 163 1.88 -4.41 -6.42
C PRO A 163 0.57 -4.70 -7.15
N ARG A 164 0.43 -4.27 -8.42
CA ARG A 164 -0.74 -4.62 -9.24
C ARG A 164 -0.85 -6.13 -9.43
N ILE A 165 0.28 -6.79 -9.66
CA ILE A 165 0.36 -8.25 -9.72
C ILE A 165 0.86 -8.74 -8.37
N TYR A 166 -0.08 -9.01 -7.47
CA TYR A 166 0.18 -9.45 -6.09
C TYR A 166 -0.08 -10.95 -5.86
N ALA A 167 -0.35 -11.70 -6.93
CA ALA A 167 -0.49 -13.16 -6.92
C ALA A 167 -0.16 -13.73 -8.31
N ASP A 168 0.35 -14.97 -8.37
CA ASP A 168 0.73 -15.63 -9.63
C ASP A 168 -0.43 -15.75 -10.61
N CYS A 169 -1.65 -16.00 -10.10
CA CYS A 169 -2.86 -16.11 -10.94
C CYS A 169 -3.24 -14.81 -11.68
N LEU A 170 -2.66 -13.65 -11.29
CA LEU A 170 -2.87 -12.37 -11.94
C LEU A 170 -1.92 -12.14 -13.12
N ILE A 171 -0.94 -13.02 -13.34
CA ILE A 171 -0.01 -12.94 -14.46
C ILE A 171 -0.72 -13.41 -15.72
N LEU A 172 -1.01 -12.48 -16.62
CA LEU A 172 -1.61 -12.77 -17.93
C LEU A 172 -0.50 -13.21 -18.88
N LYS A 173 -0.43 -14.51 -19.19
CA LYS A 173 0.66 -15.12 -19.98
C LYS A 173 0.81 -14.55 -21.40
N ASP A 174 -0.29 -14.04 -21.97
CA ASP A 174 -0.32 -13.46 -23.31
C ASP A 174 -0.09 -11.94 -23.30
N ASP A 175 0.11 -11.33 -22.11
CA ASP A 175 0.43 -9.92 -21.94
C ASP A 175 1.89 -9.75 -21.53
N ALA A 176 2.72 -9.25 -22.45
CA ALA A 176 4.15 -9.04 -22.21
C ALA A 176 4.41 -8.11 -21.01
N HIS A 177 3.55 -7.10 -20.79
CA HIS A 177 3.69 -6.19 -19.64
C HIS A 177 3.42 -6.90 -18.31
N SER A 178 2.47 -7.83 -18.26
CA SER A 178 2.24 -8.65 -17.05
C SER A 178 3.42 -9.57 -16.75
N VAL A 179 4.05 -10.14 -17.78
CA VAL A 179 5.18 -11.06 -17.60
C VAL A 179 6.41 -10.35 -17.06
N THR A 180 6.69 -9.13 -17.53
CA THR A 180 7.88 -8.38 -17.10
C THR A 180 7.62 -7.54 -15.83
N TYR A 181 6.38 -7.31 -15.44
CA TYR A 181 6.00 -6.41 -14.36
C TYR A 181 6.78 -6.66 -13.06
N LEU A 182 6.80 -7.91 -12.58
CA LEU A 182 7.46 -8.24 -11.32
C LEU A 182 8.99 -8.13 -11.42
N SER A 183 9.58 -8.53 -12.56
CA SER A 183 11.03 -8.40 -12.76
C SER A 183 11.46 -6.94 -12.81
N ASP A 184 10.70 -6.08 -13.50
CA ASP A 184 10.97 -4.66 -13.60
C ASP A 184 10.80 -3.96 -12.26
N LEU A 185 9.74 -4.34 -11.52
CA LEU A 185 9.49 -3.85 -10.17
C LEU A 185 10.64 -4.19 -9.21
N VAL A 186 11.03 -5.47 -9.15
CA VAL A 186 12.11 -5.93 -8.27
C VAL A 186 13.47 -5.35 -8.69
N GLY A 187 13.69 -5.16 -9.99
CA GLY A 187 14.90 -4.53 -10.50
C GLY A 187 15.03 -3.04 -10.18
N THR A 188 13.92 -2.37 -9.85
CA THR A 188 13.88 -0.94 -9.56
C THR A 188 13.73 -0.64 -8.07
N LEU A 189 12.98 -1.47 -7.34
CA LEU A 189 12.63 -1.21 -5.94
C LEU A 189 13.85 -1.36 -5.03
N ASP A 190 14.08 -0.36 -4.18
CA ASP A 190 15.15 -0.41 -3.17
C ASP A 190 14.89 -1.50 -2.12
N ASN A 191 15.97 -2.16 -1.68
CA ASN A 191 15.93 -3.29 -0.73
C ASN A 191 15.35 -2.96 0.66
N ASP A 192 15.22 -1.68 1.00
CA ASP A 192 14.65 -1.22 2.26
C ASP A 192 13.11 -1.31 2.28
N HIS A 193 12.49 -1.40 1.12
CA HIS A 193 11.04 -1.54 0.99
C HIS A 193 10.60 -3.00 1.03
N ARG A 194 9.32 -3.23 1.30
CA ARG A 194 8.72 -4.56 1.36
C ARG A 194 7.64 -4.69 0.31
N ILE A 195 7.52 -5.90 -0.26
CA ILE A 195 6.42 -6.24 -1.16
C ILE A 195 5.47 -7.18 -0.42
N MET A 196 4.16 -6.88 -0.46
CA MET A 196 3.12 -7.83 -0.07
C MET A 196 2.70 -8.66 -1.28
N TYR A 197 2.75 -9.98 -1.13
CA TYR A 197 2.42 -10.93 -2.19
C TYR A 197 1.61 -12.11 -1.64
N CYS A 198 0.56 -12.52 -2.34
CA CYS A 198 -0.37 -13.57 -1.87
C CYS A 198 0.06 -15.00 -2.29
N GLY A 199 1.13 -15.15 -3.07
CA GLY A 199 1.54 -16.45 -3.62
C GLY A 199 0.73 -16.86 -4.84
N ASP A 200 0.37 -18.15 -4.98
CA ASP A 200 -0.25 -18.70 -6.20
C ASP A 200 -1.59 -18.07 -6.56
N SER A 201 -2.38 -17.68 -5.58
CA SER A 201 -3.74 -17.13 -5.78
C SER A 201 -4.08 -16.05 -4.77
N VAL A 202 -4.98 -15.14 -5.18
CA VAL A 202 -5.48 -14.04 -4.33
C VAL A 202 -6.14 -14.58 -3.05
N VAL A 203 -6.83 -15.70 -3.16
CA VAL A 203 -7.43 -16.40 -2.02
C VAL A 203 -6.95 -17.85 -2.05
N ALA A 204 -5.97 -18.17 -1.21
CA ALA A 204 -5.46 -19.52 -1.08
C ALA A 204 -6.36 -20.36 -0.16
N ALA A 205 -6.78 -21.53 -0.63
CA ALA A 205 -7.55 -22.48 0.19
C ALA A 205 -6.72 -23.07 1.34
N THR A 206 -5.40 -23.12 1.17
CA THR A 206 -4.45 -23.60 2.17
C THR A 206 -3.23 -22.69 2.19
N PRO A 207 -2.82 -22.11 3.33
CA PRO A 207 -1.57 -21.37 3.41
C PRO A 207 -0.40 -22.30 3.09
N SER A 208 0.44 -21.93 2.14
CA SER A 208 1.67 -22.67 1.81
C SER A 208 2.85 -21.92 2.40
N VAL A 209 3.54 -22.51 3.35
CA VAL A 209 4.75 -21.94 3.98
C VAL A 209 5.90 -21.88 2.96
N ASP A 210 5.89 -22.78 1.97
CA ASP A 210 6.97 -22.92 0.98
C ASP A 210 6.89 -21.88 -0.16
N LYS A 211 5.76 -21.18 -0.29
CA LYS A 211 5.49 -20.23 -1.39
C LYS A 211 5.25 -18.79 -0.95
N SER A 212 5.20 -18.54 0.35
CA SER A 212 5.32 -17.18 0.92
C SER A 212 6.76 -16.69 0.83
N GLY A 213 7.45 -17.06 -0.24
CA GLY A 213 8.78 -16.57 -0.54
C GLY A 213 8.70 -15.06 -0.65
N CYS A 214 9.28 -14.35 0.31
CA CYS A 214 9.68 -12.98 0.11
C CYS A 214 10.32 -12.91 -1.28
N LEU A 215 9.75 -12.12 -2.18
CA LEU A 215 10.48 -11.62 -3.32
C LEU A 215 11.58 -10.74 -2.71
N SER A 216 12.66 -11.39 -2.27
CA SER A 216 13.87 -10.68 -1.89
C SER A 216 14.60 -10.37 -3.18
N PRO A 217 14.97 -9.12 -3.43
CA PRO A 217 15.91 -8.82 -4.50
C PRO A 217 17.19 -9.65 -4.28
N ALA A 218 17.69 -10.23 -5.34
CA ALA A 218 18.93 -11.01 -5.34
C ALA A 218 20.15 -10.13 -5.12
#